data_bacb6c908509aaee6b8aba2790d6e0f7
#
_entry.id   bacb6c908509aaee6b8aba2790d6e0f7
#
_cell.length_a   1.000
_cell.length_b   1.000
_cell.length_c   1.000
_cell.angle_alpha   90.00
_cell.angle_beta   90.00
_cell.angle_gamma   90.00
#
_symmetry.space_group_name_H-M   'P 1'
#
loop_
_entity.id
_entity.type
_entity.pdbx_description
1 polymer ?
#
loop_
_entity_poly.entity_id
_entity_poly.type
_entity_poly.pdbx_seq_one_letter_code
_entity_poly.pdbx_strand_id
1 'polypeptide(L)'
;SKTEVNLSVEYLSFTVKSNLKDGDLYVGGTKVGTLNSGKLDVNKVAVAGSSAVYVKKNFEDGSSIKTETLSIKKISEGQTVTLDADGVLDRDTADRLLTAAYGKFGSYASNHNTTPDGVSDIFLNGTDDTMYKDVTADIDRNTTGAKNRAADSITFSDVDVTEVVQTGEKTFK
;
A
#
# COMPACT_ATOMS: atom_id res chain seq x y z
N SER A 1 -29.91 -32.16 -40.85
CA SER A 1 -28.80 -31.30 -41.22
C SER A 1 -27.87 -31.14 -40.02
N LYS A 2 -26.61 -31.42 -40.12
CA LYS A 2 -25.60 -31.09 -39.10
C LYS A 2 -25.29 -29.60 -39.28
N THR A 3 -25.54 -28.82 -38.23
CA THR A 3 -25.05 -27.42 -38.17
C THR A 3 -23.61 -27.47 -37.69
N GLU A 4 -22.67 -27.11 -38.51
CA GLU A 4 -21.26 -26.99 -38.12
C GLU A 4 -21.03 -25.55 -37.68
N VAL A 5 -20.55 -25.38 -36.43
CA VAL A 5 -20.22 -24.06 -35.89
C VAL A 5 -18.69 -23.95 -35.85
N ASN A 6 -18.14 -23.08 -36.67
CA ASN A 6 -16.71 -22.76 -36.67
C ASN A 6 -16.48 -21.60 -35.67
N LEU A 7 -15.72 -21.84 -34.60
CA LEU A 7 -15.30 -20.84 -33.64
C LEU A 7 -13.85 -20.45 -33.94
N SER A 8 -13.63 -19.16 -34.17
CA SER A 8 -12.30 -18.58 -34.22
C SER A 8 -12.00 -17.93 -32.86
N VAL A 9 -10.89 -18.33 -32.24
CA VAL A 9 -10.44 -17.75 -30.96
C VAL A 9 -9.23 -16.88 -31.26
N GLU A 10 -9.31 -15.61 -30.93
CA GLU A 10 -8.18 -14.71 -30.94
C GLU A 10 -7.39 -14.86 -29.65
N TYR A 11 -6.07 -14.83 -29.76
CA TYR A 11 -5.15 -14.84 -28.63
C TYR A 11 -4.35 -13.55 -28.59
N LEU A 12 -4.05 -13.10 -27.40
CA LEU A 12 -3.30 -11.88 -27.16
C LEU A 12 -2.17 -12.16 -26.16
N SER A 13 -0.99 -11.64 -26.46
CA SER A 13 0.15 -11.60 -25.54
C SER A 13 0.46 -10.14 -25.19
N PHE A 14 0.68 -9.86 -23.92
CA PHE A 14 0.96 -8.51 -23.43
C PHE A 14 1.67 -8.56 -22.08
N THR A 15 2.21 -7.44 -21.64
CA THR A 15 2.85 -7.32 -20.33
C THR A 15 2.00 -6.46 -19.42
N VAL A 16 1.82 -6.88 -18.17
CA VAL A 16 1.19 -6.07 -17.11
C VAL A 16 2.25 -5.61 -16.14
N LYS A 17 2.18 -4.32 -15.77
CA LYS A 17 2.88 -3.71 -14.64
C LYS A 17 1.85 -3.21 -13.63
N SER A 18 2.17 -3.30 -12.34
CA SER A 18 1.31 -2.80 -11.26
C SER A 18 2.12 -2.46 -10.02
N ASN A 19 1.64 -1.51 -9.23
CA ASN A 19 2.14 -1.24 -7.88
C ASN A 19 1.75 -2.35 -6.88
N LEU A 20 0.82 -3.24 -7.23
CA LEU A 20 0.55 -4.48 -6.49
C LEU A 20 1.59 -5.53 -6.87
N LYS A 21 2.77 -5.49 -6.24
CA LYS A 21 3.97 -6.23 -6.63
C LYS A 21 3.82 -7.74 -6.75
N ASP A 22 2.94 -8.33 -5.95
CA ASP A 22 2.62 -9.76 -5.86
C ASP A 22 1.12 -10.02 -6.05
N GLY A 23 0.42 -9.10 -6.71
CA GLY A 23 -1.00 -9.22 -7.03
C GLY A 23 -1.26 -10.28 -8.11
N ASP A 24 -2.47 -10.79 -8.11
CA ASP A 24 -2.94 -11.76 -9.09
C ASP A 24 -3.62 -11.04 -10.27
N LEU A 25 -3.21 -11.37 -11.48
CA LEU A 25 -3.83 -10.88 -12.70
C LEU A 25 -5.04 -11.74 -13.06
N TYR A 26 -6.14 -11.07 -13.34
CA TYR A 26 -7.39 -11.68 -13.82
C TYR A 26 -7.73 -11.18 -15.21
N VAL A 27 -8.19 -12.10 -16.05
CA VAL A 27 -8.76 -11.83 -17.38
C VAL A 27 -10.11 -12.53 -17.47
N GLY A 28 -11.19 -11.79 -17.67
CA GLY A 28 -12.54 -12.34 -17.73
C GLY A 28 -12.96 -13.09 -16.45
N GLY A 29 -12.45 -12.67 -15.29
CA GLY A 29 -12.72 -13.32 -14.00
C GLY A 29 -11.86 -14.55 -13.70
N THR A 30 -11.00 -14.98 -14.63
CA THR A 30 -10.08 -16.10 -14.43
C THR A 30 -8.68 -15.58 -14.08
N LYS A 31 -8.08 -16.11 -13.03
CA LYS A 31 -6.69 -15.82 -12.68
C LYS A 31 -5.76 -16.41 -13.76
N VAL A 32 -4.92 -15.57 -14.35
CA VAL A 32 -3.95 -15.98 -15.39
C VAL A 32 -2.52 -16.03 -14.88
N GLY A 33 -2.23 -15.42 -13.76
CA GLY A 33 -0.91 -15.47 -13.12
C GLY A 33 -0.80 -14.51 -11.94
N THR A 34 0.36 -14.56 -11.29
CA THR A 34 0.73 -13.66 -10.21
C THR A 34 1.90 -12.80 -10.68
N LEU A 35 1.86 -11.49 -10.39
CA LEU A 35 2.92 -10.57 -10.71
C LEU A 35 4.17 -10.90 -9.87
N ASN A 36 5.32 -10.85 -10.50
CA ASN A 36 6.61 -10.93 -9.82
C ASN A 36 7.22 -9.52 -9.79
N SER A 37 7.42 -8.98 -8.59
CA SER A 37 7.93 -7.61 -8.41
C SER A 37 7.15 -6.56 -9.23
N GLY A 38 5.83 -6.75 -9.33
CA GLY A 38 4.94 -5.84 -10.05
C GLY A 38 4.89 -6.02 -11.56
N LYS A 39 5.41 -7.14 -12.10
CA LYS A 39 5.40 -7.42 -13.55
C LYS A 39 4.92 -8.84 -13.85
N LEU A 40 4.14 -8.99 -14.91
CA LEU A 40 3.75 -10.28 -15.47
C LEU A 40 3.71 -10.20 -17.00
N ASP A 41 4.42 -11.10 -17.65
CA ASP A 41 4.32 -11.31 -19.11
C ASP A 41 3.23 -12.37 -19.38
N VAL A 42 2.18 -11.96 -20.07
CA VAL A 42 1.02 -12.80 -20.41
C VAL A 42 1.20 -13.35 -21.81
N ASN A 43 1.20 -14.67 -21.93
CA ASN A 43 1.33 -15.34 -23.21
C ASN A 43 0.02 -16.00 -23.63
N LYS A 44 -0.49 -15.62 -24.82
CA LYS A 44 -1.61 -16.24 -25.51
C LYS A 44 -2.86 -16.45 -24.65
N VAL A 45 -3.35 -15.37 -24.02
CA VAL A 45 -4.65 -15.40 -23.37
C VAL A 45 -5.74 -15.27 -24.44
N ALA A 46 -6.80 -16.08 -24.32
CA ALA A 46 -7.93 -16.01 -25.23
C ALA A 46 -8.70 -14.71 -25.06
N VAL A 47 -8.95 -13.99 -26.15
CA VAL A 47 -9.77 -12.79 -26.17
C VAL A 47 -11.23 -13.20 -26.38
N ALA A 48 -12.01 -13.18 -25.31
CA ALA A 48 -13.44 -13.44 -25.34
C ALA A 48 -14.20 -12.14 -25.05
N GLY A 49 -14.86 -11.61 -26.06
CA GLY A 49 -15.68 -10.41 -25.91
C GLY A 49 -14.91 -9.19 -25.37
N SER A 50 -15.46 -8.52 -24.36
CA SER A 50 -14.84 -7.38 -23.65
C SER A 50 -14.35 -7.81 -22.26
N SER A 51 -13.63 -8.92 -22.17
CA SER A 51 -13.13 -9.44 -20.91
C SER A 51 -12.40 -8.37 -20.12
N ALA A 52 -12.72 -8.31 -18.83
CA ALA A 52 -12.13 -7.38 -17.89
C ALA A 52 -10.72 -7.85 -17.50
N VAL A 53 -9.75 -6.94 -17.52
CA VAL A 53 -8.37 -7.17 -17.09
C VAL A 53 -8.12 -6.31 -15.86
N TYR A 54 -7.69 -6.91 -14.76
CA TYR A 54 -7.37 -6.21 -13.52
C TYR A 54 -6.39 -7.04 -12.67
N VAL A 55 -5.70 -6.35 -11.77
CA VAL A 55 -4.86 -6.98 -10.75
C VAL A 55 -5.58 -6.90 -9.40
N LYS A 56 -5.55 -7.97 -8.64
CA LYS A 56 -6.13 -8.04 -7.29
C LYS A 56 -5.14 -8.70 -6.33
N LYS A 57 -5.03 -8.13 -5.14
CA LYS A 57 -4.32 -8.75 -4.01
C LYS A 57 -5.29 -9.02 -2.88
N ASN A 58 -5.28 -10.26 -2.37
CA ASN A 58 -6.01 -10.65 -1.17
C ASN A 58 -5.03 -10.70 0.00
N PHE A 59 -5.49 -10.31 1.19
CA PHE A 59 -4.71 -10.29 2.42
C PHE A 59 -5.20 -11.36 3.39
N GLU A 60 -4.35 -11.70 4.36
CA GLU A 60 -4.67 -12.71 5.39
C GLU A 60 -5.81 -12.29 6.31
N ASP A 61 -6.03 -10.99 6.50
CA ASP A 61 -7.15 -10.44 7.27
C ASP A 61 -8.51 -10.56 6.55
N GLY A 62 -8.52 -11.13 5.34
CA GLY A 62 -9.70 -11.28 4.49
C GLY A 62 -10.03 -10.05 3.64
N SER A 63 -9.33 -8.95 3.81
CA SER A 63 -9.48 -7.77 2.95
C SER A 63 -8.81 -7.97 1.59
N SER A 64 -9.09 -7.10 0.65
CA SER A 64 -8.46 -7.13 -0.68
C SER A 64 -8.38 -5.75 -1.29
N ILE A 65 -7.39 -5.55 -2.16
CA ILE A 65 -7.25 -4.37 -2.99
C ILE A 65 -7.26 -4.77 -4.46
N LYS A 66 -7.80 -3.92 -5.30
CA LYS A 66 -7.98 -4.19 -6.73
C LYS A 66 -7.70 -2.92 -7.53
N THR A 67 -7.04 -3.08 -8.66
CA THR A 67 -6.86 -1.99 -9.63
C THR A 67 -8.17 -1.65 -10.34
N GLU A 68 -8.20 -0.52 -11.04
CA GLU A 68 -9.25 -0.30 -12.01
C GLU A 68 -9.25 -1.41 -13.08
N THR A 69 -10.40 -1.55 -13.74
CA THR A 69 -10.60 -2.58 -14.74
C THR A 69 -10.38 -2.01 -16.14
N LEU A 70 -9.51 -2.66 -16.91
CA LEU A 70 -9.30 -2.37 -18.32
C LEU A 70 -10.00 -3.42 -19.18
N SER A 71 -10.64 -3.02 -20.27
CA SER A 71 -11.14 -4.00 -21.26
C SER A 71 -9.98 -4.56 -22.08
N ILE A 72 -9.94 -5.90 -22.27
CA ILE A 72 -8.92 -6.56 -23.09
C ILE A 72 -8.86 -6.03 -24.53
N LYS A 73 -9.99 -5.54 -25.06
CA LYS A 73 -10.07 -4.92 -26.39
C LYS A 73 -9.25 -3.63 -26.54
N LYS A 74 -8.85 -3.03 -25.43
CA LYS A 74 -8.00 -1.83 -25.42
C LYS A 74 -6.50 -2.17 -25.35
N ILE A 75 -6.17 -3.44 -25.34
CA ILE A 75 -4.79 -3.92 -25.26
C ILE A 75 -4.38 -4.47 -26.63
N SER A 76 -3.23 -4.04 -27.13
CA SER A 76 -2.63 -4.53 -28.39
C SER A 76 -1.62 -5.64 -28.13
N GLU A 77 -1.37 -6.48 -29.15
CA GLU A 77 -0.33 -7.50 -29.09
C GLU A 77 1.03 -6.91 -28.73
N GLY A 78 1.69 -7.51 -27.74
CA GLY A 78 3.00 -7.08 -27.25
C GLY A 78 3.00 -5.79 -26.41
N GLN A 79 1.84 -5.19 -26.15
CA GLN A 79 1.75 -3.94 -25.37
C GLN A 79 2.12 -4.19 -23.89
N THR A 80 2.76 -3.19 -23.28
CA THR A 80 2.86 -3.09 -21.82
C THR A 80 1.73 -2.16 -21.30
N VAL A 81 0.90 -2.67 -20.41
CA VAL A 81 -0.14 -1.90 -19.72
C VAL A 81 0.21 -1.74 -18.25
N THR A 82 -0.07 -0.59 -17.69
CA THR A 82 0.09 -0.33 -16.24
C THR A 82 -1.29 -0.29 -15.60
N LEU A 83 -1.47 -1.10 -14.57
CA LEU A 83 -2.69 -1.20 -13.77
C LEU A 83 -2.31 -0.97 -12.31
N ASP A 84 -2.46 0.24 -11.84
CA ASP A 84 -2.16 0.60 -10.46
C ASP A 84 -3.43 0.66 -9.62
N ALA A 85 -3.30 0.31 -8.36
CA ALA A 85 -4.35 0.43 -7.35
C ALA A 85 -4.09 1.65 -6.46
N ASP A 86 -5.17 2.30 -6.07
CA ASP A 86 -5.13 3.31 -5.02
C ASP A 86 -4.86 2.66 -3.65
N GLY A 87 -4.30 3.42 -2.71
CA GLY A 87 -4.06 2.94 -1.36
C GLY A 87 -2.85 2.00 -1.20
N VAL A 88 -1.97 1.92 -2.19
CA VAL A 88 -0.67 1.27 -2.07
C VAL A 88 0.35 2.29 -1.58
N LEU A 89 1.04 1.95 -0.49
CA LEU A 89 2.07 2.81 0.09
C LEU A 89 3.45 2.40 -0.45
N ASP A 90 4.12 3.30 -1.15
CA ASP A 90 5.51 3.13 -1.53
C ASP A 90 6.47 3.53 -0.39
N ARG A 91 7.75 3.10 -0.50
CA ARG A 91 8.76 3.35 0.52
C ARG A 91 8.99 4.85 0.76
N ASP A 92 9.07 5.65 -0.28
CA ASP A 92 9.37 7.08 -0.16
C ASP A 92 8.24 7.83 0.54
N THR A 93 7.00 7.45 0.26
CA THR A 93 5.82 8.01 0.93
C THR A 93 5.76 7.55 2.39
N ALA A 94 6.04 6.27 2.68
CA ALA A 94 6.11 5.74 4.03
C ALA A 94 7.19 6.46 4.85
N ASP A 95 8.36 6.68 4.28
CA ASP A 95 9.49 7.39 4.90
C ASP A 95 9.10 8.83 5.28
N ARG A 96 8.48 9.55 4.36
CA ARG A 96 7.99 10.92 4.64
C ARG A 96 6.93 10.96 5.73
N LEU A 97 5.99 10.01 5.74
CA LEU A 97 4.95 9.91 6.78
C LEU A 97 5.56 9.61 8.14
N LEU A 98 6.48 8.67 8.21
CA LEU A 98 7.16 8.28 9.45
C LEU A 98 8.03 9.43 9.98
N THR A 99 8.82 10.07 9.13
CA THR A 99 9.63 11.24 9.48
C THR A 99 8.77 12.37 10.02
N ALA A 100 7.62 12.64 9.39
CA ALA A 100 6.67 13.65 9.88
C ALA A 100 6.08 13.28 11.25
N ALA A 101 5.76 12.00 11.48
CA ALA A 101 5.27 11.51 12.77
C ALA A 101 6.31 11.70 13.88
N TYR A 102 7.57 11.32 13.64
CA TYR A 102 8.65 11.55 14.61
C TYR A 102 8.95 13.04 14.83
N GLY A 103 8.78 13.87 13.81
CA GLY A 103 8.85 15.34 13.95
C GLY A 103 7.81 15.89 14.93
N LYS A 104 6.58 15.36 14.91
CA LYS A 104 5.53 15.71 15.89
C LYS A 104 5.90 15.30 17.30
N PHE A 105 6.49 14.14 17.53
CA PHE A 105 7.00 13.73 18.84
C PHE A 105 8.10 14.66 19.35
N GLY A 106 9.06 15.02 18.48
CA GLY A 106 10.11 15.96 18.81
C GLY A 106 9.59 17.35 19.18
N SER A 107 8.59 17.86 18.47
CA SER A 107 7.94 19.14 18.77
C SER A 107 7.21 19.09 20.11
N TYR A 108 6.48 18.02 20.39
CA TYR A 108 5.80 17.82 21.68
C TYR A 108 6.80 17.83 22.84
N ALA A 109 7.89 17.09 22.72
CA ALA A 109 8.94 17.04 23.73
C ALA A 109 9.62 18.40 23.96
N SER A 110 9.93 19.13 22.86
CA SER A 110 10.62 20.41 22.91
C SER A 110 9.77 21.56 23.47
N ASN A 111 8.46 21.47 23.37
CA ASN A 111 7.53 22.44 23.92
C ASN A 111 7.14 22.14 25.37
N HIS A 112 7.89 21.29 26.06
CA HIS A 112 7.59 20.85 27.42
C HIS A 112 6.17 20.31 27.57
N ASN A 113 5.67 19.64 26.51
CA ASN A 113 4.40 18.95 26.51
C ASN A 113 3.18 19.86 26.64
N THR A 114 3.33 21.14 26.34
CA THR A 114 2.24 22.13 26.43
C THR A 114 1.35 22.17 25.20
N THR A 115 1.85 21.65 24.05
CA THR A 115 1.15 21.61 22.77
C THR A 115 1.28 20.21 22.15
N PRO A 116 0.38 19.28 22.48
CA PRO A 116 0.36 17.97 21.85
C PRO A 116 -0.19 18.01 20.42
N ASP A 117 -0.24 19.19 19.79
CA ASP A 117 -0.84 19.41 18.49
C ASP A 117 -0.31 18.43 17.44
N GLY A 118 -1.24 17.65 16.95
CA GLY A 118 -1.01 16.67 15.89
C GLY A 118 -0.35 15.36 16.33
N VAL A 119 0.07 15.17 17.59
CA VAL A 119 0.57 13.87 18.05
C VAL A 119 -0.57 12.85 18.09
N SER A 120 -1.75 13.23 18.51
CA SER A 120 -2.93 12.35 18.51
C SER A 120 -3.34 11.90 17.10
N ASP A 121 -3.04 12.68 16.07
CA ASP A 121 -3.39 12.37 14.69
C ASP A 121 -2.57 11.19 14.12
N ILE A 122 -1.46 10.82 14.79
CA ILE A 122 -0.63 9.70 14.39
C ILE A 122 -1.30 8.36 14.74
N PHE A 123 -2.19 8.37 15.72
CA PHE A 123 -2.79 7.17 16.30
C PHE A 123 -4.24 6.99 15.86
N LEU A 124 -4.63 5.75 15.60
CA LEU A 124 -5.96 5.39 15.09
C LEU A 124 -7.10 5.90 16.00
N ASN A 125 -6.93 5.80 17.30
CA ASN A 125 -7.91 6.22 18.30
C ASN A 125 -7.58 7.57 18.94
N GLY A 126 -6.71 8.36 18.32
CA GLY A 126 -6.32 9.67 18.83
C GLY A 126 -5.75 9.59 20.25
N THR A 127 -6.24 10.46 21.15
CA THR A 127 -5.83 10.51 22.56
C THR A 127 -6.28 9.29 23.38
N ASP A 128 -7.23 8.51 22.89
CA ASP A 128 -7.72 7.30 23.56
C ASP A 128 -6.85 6.07 23.25
N ASP A 129 -5.97 6.18 22.27
CA ASP A 129 -5.05 5.12 21.88
C ASP A 129 -4.05 4.79 23.00
N THR A 130 -3.83 3.51 23.26
CA THR A 130 -2.90 3.06 24.29
C THR A 130 -1.47 3.49 23.96
N MET A 131 -1.06 3.37 22.68
CA MET A 131 0.26 3.79 22.24
C MET A 131 0.47 5.30 22.38
N TYR A 132 -0.57 6.11 22.12
CA TYR A 132 -0.52 7.55 22.38
C TYR A 132 -0.20 7.83 23.86
N LYS A 133 -0.91 7.19 24.77
CA LYS A 133 -0.73 7.38 26.22
C LYS A 133 0.66 6.93 26.67
N ASP A 134 1.13 5.81 26.17
CA ASP A 134 2.44 5.26 26.52
C ASP A 134 3.58 6.16 26.01
N VAL A 135 3.56 6.55 24.75
CA VAL A 135 4.59 7.39 24.13
C VAL A 135 4.62 8.79 24.77
N THR A 136 3.48 9.42 24.98
CA THR A 136 3.42 10.74 25.61
C THR A 136 3.87 10.69 27.08
N ALA A 137 3.50 9.65 27.83
CA ALA A 137 3.98 9.45 29.19
C ALA A 137 5.51 9.23 29.25
N ASP A 138 6.07 8.52 28.30
CA ASP A 138 7.52 8.33 28.22
C ASP A 138 8.26 9.63 27.87
N ILE A 139 7.73 10.41 26.94
CA ILE A 139 8.28 11.73 26.61
C ILE A 139 8.19 12.65 27.83
N ASP A 140 7.03 12.72 28.48
CA ASP A 140 6.83 13.54 29.68
C ASP A 140 7.82 13.18 30.79
N ARG A 141 8.01 11.88 31.03
CA ARG A 141 8.94 11.40 32.06
C ARG A 141 10.38 11.83 31.76
N ASN A 142 10.78 11.85 30.51
CA ASN A 142 12.14 12.17 30.10
C ASN A 142 12.38 13.69 29.93
N THR A 143 11.33 14.50 29.76
CA THR A 143 11.45 15.94 29.53
C THR A 143 11.04 16.79 30.71
N THR A 144 10.11 16.34 31.57
CA THR A 144 9.57 17.12 32.70
C THR A 144 9.69 16.42 34.04
N GLY A 145 9.79 15.10 34.07
CA GLY A 145 9.60 14.28 35.29
C GLY A 145 10.83 14.10 36.17
N ALA A 146 12.05 14.36 35.69
CA ALA A 146 13.28 14.06 36.43
C ALA A 146 14.08 15.33 36.69
N LYS A 147 14.00 15.88 37.86
CA LYS A 147 14.58 17.18 38.29
C LYS A 147 16.00 17.49 37.82
N ASN A 148 16.85 16.51 37.56
CA ASN A 148 18.24 16.69 37.13
C ASN A 148 18.61 15.87 35.89
N ARG A 149 17.62 15.32 35.18
CA ARG A 149 17.82 14.44 34.02
C ARG A 149 16.87 14.75 32.89
N ALA A 150 15.99 15.73 33.08
CA ALA A 150 15.06 16.12 32.03
C ALA A 150 15.84 16.72 30.86
N ALA A 151 15.55 16.24 29.67
CA ALA A 151 16.07 16.84 28.46
C ALA A 151 15.24 18.07 28.10
N ASP A 152 15.88 19.12 27.62
CA ASP A 152 15.19 20.32 27.11
C ASP A 152 14.49 20.06 25.78
N SER A 153 14.97 19.07 25.04
CA SER A 153 14.42 18.64 23.74
C SER A 153 14.75 17.19 23.47
N ILE A 154 13.93 16.56 22.64
CA ILE A 154 14.22 15.24 22.06
C ILE A 154 14.13 15.39 20.54
N THR A 155 15.19 14.98 19.85
CA THR A 155 15.27 14.98 18.40
C THR A 155 15.38 13.54 17.91
N PHE A 156 14.58 13.19 16.93
CA PHE A 156 14.66 11.92 16.22
C PHE A 156 15.39 12.16 14.91
N SER A 157 16.57 11.58 14.76
CA SER A 157 17.37 11.65 13.53
C SER A 157 17.44 10.28 12.86
N ASP A 158 17.79 10.28 11.59
CA ASP A 158 18.05 9.07 10.80
C ASP A 158 16.88 8.09 10.78
N VAL A 159 15.66 8.64 10.74
CA VAL A 159 14.45 7.85 10.52
C VAL A 159 14.48 7.32 9.10
N ASP A 160 14.54 6.02 8.92
CA ASP A 160 14.60 5.35 7.61
C ASP A 160 13.62 4.17 7.58
N VAL A 161 12.84 4.11 6.51
CA VAL A 161 11.96 2.98 6.23
C VAL A 161 12.73 1.95 5.40
N THR A 162 13.04 0.82 5.99
CA THR A 162 13.78 -0.25 5.32
C THR A 162 12.89 -1.07 4.38
N GLU A 163 11.66 -1.31 4.77
CA GLU A 163 10.70 -2.09 4.02
C GLU A 163 9.27 -1.61 4.27
N VAL A 164 8.40 -1.75 3.28
CA VAL A 164 6.95 -1.54 3.41
C VAL A 164 6.24 -2.79 2.94
N VAL A 165 5.52 -3.43 3.84
CA VAL A 165 4.70 -4.61 3.55
C VAL A 165 3.25 -4.27 3.81
N GLN A 166 2.42 -4.32 2.76
CA GLN A 166 0.99 -4.16 2.91
C GLN A 166 0.38 -5.47 3.45
N THR A 167 -0.27 -5.41 4.60
CA THR A 167 -0.85 -6.55 5.32
C THR A 167 -2.37 -6.59 5.28
N GLY A 168 -3.00 -5.52 4.81
CA GLY A 168 -4.43 -5.38 4.60
C GLY A 168 -4.74 -4.22 3.68
N GLU A 169 -6.01 -3.97 3.41
CA GLU A 169 -6.43 -2.87 2.50
C GLU A 169 -5.85 -1.51 2.91
N LYS A 170 -5.77 -1.26 4.22
CA LYS A 170 -5.31 0.02 4.79
C LYS A 170 -4.21 -0.16 5.84
N THR A 171 -3.63 -1.35 5.96
CA THR A 171 -2.65 -1.67 6.97
C THR A 171 -1.32 -2.05 6.35
N PHE A 172 -0.25 -1.50 6.93
CA PHE A 172 1.13 -1.67 6.46
C PHE A 172 2.05 -1.99 7.65
N LYS A 173 3.12 -2.70 7.36
CA LYS A 173 4.17 -3.05 8.32
C LYS A 173 5.53 -2.66 7.77
#